data_e9795dc9f20a858ab55de782441a1745
#
_entry.id   e9795dc9f20a858ab55de782441a1745
#
_cell.length_a   1.000
_cell.length_b   1.000
_cell.length_c   1.000
_cell.angle_alpha   90.00
_cell.angle_beta   90.00
_cell.angle_gamma   90.00
#
_symmetry.space_group_name_H-M   'P 1'
#
loop_
_entity.id
_entity.type
_entity.pdbx_description
1 polymer ?
#
loop_
_entity_poly.entity_id
_entity_poly.type
_entity_poly.pdbx_seq_one_letter_code
_entity_poly.pdbx_strand_id
1 'polypeptide(L)'
;TFTDLVTVADGTLDVTKTSSTPDAPEVGVTEGLERTREATGIRFDDVGFFAHGTTVATNAVLEGDWAETALVTTEGFRDALEIGRQARPDIYDFQTEKPPTVVPRHRRYEVPERVDERGDASTPLDEAAVRDVAARLAAADVSSVAVSLLFSYENDAHERRVRAILESEG
;
A
#
# COMPACT_ATOMS: atom_id res chain seq x y z
N THR A 1 -12.62 -13.94 -8.13
CA THR A 1 -11.22 -14.34 -7.91
C THR A 1 -11.15 -15.78 -7.39
N PHE A 2 -9.98 -16.40 -7.51
CA PHE A 2 -9.74 -17.78 -7.11
C PHE A 2 -8.50 -17.86 -6.23
N THR A 3 -8.47 -18.87 -5.37
CA THR A 3 -7.30 -19.30 -4.61
C THR A 3 -6.81 -20.60 -5.22
N ASP A 4 -5.58 -20.58 -5.71
CA ASP A 4 -4.94 -21.74 -6.32
C ASP A 4 -3.93 -22.33 -5.33
N LEU A 5 -4.04 -23.65 -5.09
CA LEU A 5 -3.09 -24.39 -4.27
C LEU A 5 -2.31 -25.36 -5.16
N VAL A 6 -0.99 -25.23 -5.11
CA VAL A 6 -0.08 -26.11 -5.81
C VAL A 6 0.64 -26.99 -4.80
N THR A 7 0.49 -28.28 -4.93
CA THR A 7 1.10 -29.24 -4.03
C THR A 7 2.08 -30.14 -4.78
N VAL A 8 3.24 -30.35 -4.19
CA VAL A 8 4.26 -31.25 -4.74
C VAL A 8 4.56 -32.34 -3.70
N ALA A 9 4.28 -33.58 -4.05
CA ALA A 9 4.58 -34.76 -3.23
C ALA A 9 5.09 -35.89 -4.09
N ASP A 10 6.15 -36.54 -3.68
CA ASP A 10 6.75 -37.68 -4.37
C ASP A 10 7.00 -37.46 -5.88
N GLY A 11 7.37 -36.24 -6.24
CA GLY A 11 7.60 -35.83 -7.63
C GLY A 11 6.32 -35.60 -8.45
N THR A 12 5.14 -35.71 -7.85
CA THR A 12 3.85 -35.43 -8.47
C THR A 12 3.40 -34.03 -8.09
N LEU A 13 2.89 -33.28 -9.07
CA LEU A 13 2.31 -31.94 -8.89
C LEU A 13 0.79 -32.04 -9.01
N ASP A 14 0.09 -31.59 -7.99
CA ASP A 14 -1.35 -31.42 -7.95
C ASP A 14 -1.73 -29.95 -7.84
N VAL A 15 -2.83 -29.56 -8.51
CA VAL A 15 -3.36 -28.19 -8.46
C VAL A 15 -4.84 -28.24 -8.05
N THR A 16 -5.12 -27.62 -6.93
CA THR A 16 -6.50 -27.46 -6.43
C THR A 16 -6.89 -25.99 -6.54
N LYS A 17 -8.10 -25.75 -7.03
CA LYS A 17 -8.66 -24.41 -7.17
C LYS A 17 -9.93 -24.28 -6.34
N THR A 18 -10.05 -23.20 -5.57
CA THR A 18 -11.27 -22.81 -4.84
C THR A 18 -11.64 -21.37 -5.10
N SER A 19 -12.90 -21.03 -4.90
CA SER A 19 -13.33 -19.62 -4.97
C SER A 19 -12.70 -18.83 -3.84
N SER A 20 -12.20 -17.65 -4.15
CA SER A 20 -11.74 -16.72 -3.11
C SER A 20 -12.95 -16.16 -2.34
N THR A 21 -12.75 -15.92 -1.07
CA THR A 21 -13.70 -15.28 -0.16
C THR A 21 -13.18 -13.89 0.19
N PRO A 22 -13.52 -12.82 -0.58
CA PRO A 22 -12.91 -11.50 -0.42
C PRO A 22 -13.03 -10.94 0.99
N ASP A 23 -14.18 -11.15 1.65
CA ASP A 23 -14.46 -10.66 3.00
C ASP A 23 -13.77 -11.48 4.12
N ALA A 24 -13.29 -12.69 3.79
CA ALA A 24 -12.62 -13.60 4.73
C ALA A 24 -11.62 -14.51 3.96
N PRO A 25 -10.49 -13.96 3.50
CA PRO A 25 -9.54 -14.68 2.63
C PRO A 25 -9.00 -15.98 3.24
N GLU A 26 -8.90 -16.05 4.57
CA GLU A 26 -8.47 -17.22 5.32
C GLU A 26 -9.42 -18.42 5.16
N VAL A 27 -10.71 -18.17 4.94
CA VAL A 27 -11.70 -19.23 4.69
C VAL A 27 -11.41 -19.90 3.37
N GLY A 28 -11.18 -19.13 2.30
CA GLY A 28 -10.84 -19.68 0.99
C GLY A 28 -9.55 -20.51 1.00
N VAL A 29 -8.54 -20.07 1.76
CA VAL A 29 -7.30 -20.84 1.96
C VAL A 29 -7.58 -22.14 2.71
N THR A 30 -8.33 -22.10 3.80
CA THR A 30 -8.65 -23.28 4.61
C THR A 30 -9.45 -24.32 3.81
N GLU A 31 -10.47 -23.87 3.09
CA GLU A 31 -11.24 -24.75 2.19
C GLU A 31 -10.38 -25.38 1.10
N GLY A 32 -9.47 -24.60 0.52
CA GLY A 32 -8.53 -25.09 -0.47
C GLY A 32 -7.61 -26.16 0.09
N LEU A 33 -7.07 -25.97 1.29
CA LEU A 33 -6.23 -26.93 1.98
C LEU A 33 -7.00 -28.24 2.26
N GLU A 34 -8.23 -28.17 2.75
CA GLU A 34 -9.05 -29.37 2.98
C GLU A 34 -9.35 -30.12 1.69
N ARG A 35 -9.69 -29.44 0.61
CA ARG A 35 -9.89 -30.05 -0.72
C ARG A 35 -8.61 -30.72 -1.23
N THR A 36 -7.45 -30.07 -1.03
CA THR A 36 -6.16 -30.66 -1.40
C THR A 36 -5.90 -31.93 -0.60
N ARG A 37 -6.16 -31.91 0.71
CA ARG A 37 -6.03 -33.08 1.59
C ARG A 37 -6.93 -34.24 1.13
N GLU A 38 -8.19 -33.95 0.79
CA GLU A 38 -9.15 -34.96 0.29
C GLU A 38 -8.71 -35.56 -1.06
N ALA A 39 -8.21 -34.73 -1.96
CA ALA A 39 -7.81 -35.14 -3.29
C ALA A 39 -6.49 -35.94 -3.31
N THR A 40 -5.51 -35.53 -2.50
CA THR A 40 -4.15 -36.08 -2.53
C THR A 40 -3.86 -37.06 -1.39
N GLY A 41 -4.63 -37.03 -0.30
CA GLY A 41 -4.38 -37.79 0.92
C GLY A 41 -3.21 -37.26 1.77
N ILE A 42 -2.61 -36.12 1.41
CA ILE A 42 -1.50 -35.50 2.14
C ILE A 42 -2.00 -35.06 3.52
N ARG A 43 -1.24 -35.37 4.56
CA ARG A 43 -1.49 -34.88 5.91
C ARG A 43 -0.76 -33.57 6.13
N PHE A 44 -1.36 -32.64 6.82
CA PHE A 44 -0.71 -31.34 7.10
C PHE A 44 0.58 -31.49 7.93
N ASP A 45 0.64 -32.51 8.77
CA ASP A 45 1.84 -32.83 9.56
C ASP A 45 3.04 -33.28 8.69
N ASP A 46 2.79 -33.71 7.46
CA ASP A 46 3.83 -34.17 6.52
C ASP A 46 4.32 -33.03 5.60
N VAL A 47 3.77 -31.82 5.73
CA VAL A 47 4.15 -30.67 4.92
C VAL A 47 5.45 -30.07 5.44
N GLY A 48 6.53 -30.30 4.72
CA GLY A 48 7.87 -29.78 5.08
C GLY A 48 8.08 -28.30 4.70
N PHE A 49 7.32 -27.76 3.76
CA PHE A 49 7.41 -26.39 3.30
C PHE A 49 6.04 -25.87 2.86
N PHE A 50 5.68 -24.70 3.33
CA PHE A 50 4.46 -24.00 2.92
C PHE A 50 4.80 -22.56 2.54
N ALA A 51 4.35 -22.12 1.37
CA ALA A 51 4.45 -20.74 0.93
C ALA A 51 3.06 -20.20 0.59
N HIS A 52 2.79 -18.98 1.03
CA HIS A 52 1.56 -18.26 0.71
C HIS A 52 1.89 -16.93 0.05
N GLY A 53 1.26 -16.66 -1.08
CA GLY A 53 1.31 -15.38 -1.78
C GLY A 53 -0.10 -14.84 -2.00
N THR A 54 -0.26 -13.54 -1.97
CA THR A 54 -1.55 -12.89 -2.23
C THR A 54 -1.40 -11.72 -3.19
N THR A 55 -2.41 -11.49 -4.02
CA THR A 55 -2.50 -10.34 -4.92
C THR A 55 -3.51 -9.29 -4.44
N VAL A 56 -3.97 -9.38 -3.19
CA VAL A 56 -5.00 -8.48 -2.63
C VAL A 56 -4.60 -7.01 -2.79
N ALA A 57 -3.38 -6.66 -2.43
CA ALA A 57 -2.90 -5.28 -2.57
C ALA A 57 -2.81 -4.83 -4.04
N THR A 58 -2.38 -5.71 -4.93
CA THR A 58 -2.33 -5.41 -6.37
C THR A 58 -3.73 -5.22 -6.93
N ASN A 59 -4.67 -6.08 -6.57
CA ASN A 59 -6.07 -5.98 -7.00
C ASN A 59 -6.71 -4.71 -6.48
N ALA A 60 -6.52 -4.36 -5.19
CA ALA A 60 -7.00 -3.11 -4.62
C ALA A 60 -6.52 -1.87 -5.40
N VAL A 61 -5.24 -1.85 -5.82
CA VAL A 61 -4.70 -0.77 -6.64
C VAL A 61 -5.33 -0.74 -8.03
N LEU A 62 -5.52 -1.91 -8.67
CA LEU A 62 -6.09 -1.98 -10.03
C LEU A 62 -7.59 -1.64 -10.06
N GLU A 63 -8.31 -2.00 -9.01
CA GLU A 63 -9.76 -1.78 -8.87
C GLU A 63 -10.07 -0.40 -8.29
N GLY A 64 -9.07 0.30 -7.73
CA GLY A 64 -9.25 1.59 -7.05
C GLY A 64 -9.97 1.44 -5.70
N ASP A 65 -9.95 0.24 -5.13
CA ASP A 65 -10.59 -0.09 -3.86
C ASP A 65 -9.58 -0.04 -2.72
N TRP A 66 -9.29 1.16 -2.26
CA TRP A 66 -8.45 1.42 -1.10
C TRP A 66 -9.10 2.38 -0.13
N ALA A 67 -8.59 2.39 1.09
CA ALA A 67 -9.02 3.32 2.13
C ALA A 67 -8.91 4.78 1.66
N GLU A 68 -9.84 5.62 2.09
CA GLU A 68 -9.77 7.06 1.88
C GLU A 68 -8.52 7.62 2.55
N THR A 69 -7.48 7.80 1.74
CA THR A 69 -6.12 8.07 2.22
C THR A 69 -5.73 9.53 2.00
N ALA A 70 -5.11 10.14 3.00
CA ALA A 70 -4.37 11.40 2.88
C ALA A 70 -2.86 11.14 2.72
N LEU A 71 -2.16 12.08 2.12
CA LEU A 71 -0.71 12.09 2.01
C LEU A 71 -0.11 13.25 2.80
N VAL A 72 0.90 12.98 3.61
CA VAL A 72 1.78 13.98 4.20
C VAL A 72 3.14 13.88 3.52
N THR A 73 3.62 14.97 2.97
CA THR A 73 4.88 15.01 2.21
C THR A 73 5.69 16.28 2.52
N THR A 74 6.93 16.30 2.09
CA THR A 74 7.82 17.46 2.18
C THR A 74 7.24 18.67 1.45
N GLU A 75 7.36 19.86 2.03
CA GLU A 75 6.94 21.13 1.42
C GLU A 75 7.53 21.31 0.02
N GLY A 76 6.68 21.72 -0.96
CA GLY A 76 7.04 21.86 -2.37
C GLY A 76 6.88 20.58 -3.21
N PHE A 77 6.52 19.43 -2.61
CA PHE A 77 6.43 18.15 -3.30
C PHE A 77 5.01 17.55 -3.40
N ARG A 78 4.00 18.29 -2.98
CA ARG A 78 2.60 17.87 -3.02
C ARG A 78 2.14 17.38 -4.39
N ASP A 79 2.64 17.99 -5.45
CA ASP A 79 2.22 17.69 -6.82
C ASP A 79 3.10 16.64 -7.50
N ALA A 80 4.05 16.02 -6.80
CA ALA A 80 4.92 14.96 -7.34
C ALA A 80 4.12 13.77 -7.90
N LEU A 81 2.95 13.44 -7.30
CA LEU A 81 2.06 12.38 -7.80
C LEU A 81 1.42 12.72 -9.15
N GLU A 82 1.32 14.00 -9.52
CA GLU A 82 0.68 14.44 -10.77
C GLU A 82 1.69 14.77 -11.87
N ILE A 83 2.94 15.06 -11.49
CA ILE A 83 3.97 15.44 -12.45
C ILE A 83 4.34 14.24 -13.30
N GLY A 84 3.98 14.28 -14.58
CA GLY A 84 4.25 13.21 -15.54
C GLY A 84 5.31 13.56 -16.58
N ARG A 85 6.06 14.66 -16.41
CA ARG A 85 7.12 15.13 -17.35
C ARG A 85 6.68 15.09 -18.81
N GLN A 86 5.42 15.51 -19.11
CA GLN A 86 4.78 15.45 -20.45
C GLN A 86 4.59 14.04 -21.02
N ALA A 87 4.81 12.97 -20.24
CA ALA A 87 4.43 11.64 -20.65
C ALA A 87 2.91 11.55 -20.80
N ARG A 88 2.46 11.21 -22.00
CA ARG A 88 1.04 11.00 -22.35
C ARG A 88 0.80 9.52 -22.55
N PRO A 89 -0.35 8.98 -22.09
CA PRO A 89 -0.71 7.59 -22.38
C PRO A 89 -0.78 7.32 -23.89
N ASP A 90 -1.28 8.28 -24.66
CA ASP A 90 -1.23 8.27 -26.13
C ASP A 90 -0.73 9.63 -26.64
N ILE A 91 0.25 9.59 -27.55
CA ILE A 91 0.89 10.81 -28.12
C ILE A 91 -0.05 11.50 -29.10
N TYR A 92 -0.91 10.76 -29.78
CA TYR A 92 -1.78 11.23 -30.85
C TYR A 92 -3.22 11.50 -30.40
N ASP A 93 -3.62 11.03 -29.22
CA ASP A 93 -4.91 11.31 -28.64
C ASP A 93 -4.82 12.46 -27.61
N PHE A 94 -5.36 13.63 -28.01
CA PHE A 94 -5.39 14.82 -27.16
C PHE A 94 -6.48 14.76 -26.06
N GLN A 95 -7.36 13.77 -26.10
CA GLN A 95 -8.44 13.59 -25.14
C GLN A 95 -8.11 12.51 -24.09
N THR A 96 -6.99 11.81 -24.25
CA THR A 96 -6.55 10.80 -23.30
C THR A 96 -6.24 11.45 -21.96
N GLU A 97 -7.00 11.10 -20.94
CA GLU A 97 -6.79 11.52 -19.57
C GLU A 97 -5.74 10.64 -18.88
N LYS A 98 -4.99 11.23 -17.94
CA LYS A 98 -4.12 10.45 -17.06
C LYS A 98 -4.97 9.61 -16.13
N PRO A 99 -4.49 8.42 -15.73
CA PRO A 99 -5.12 7.68 -14.64
C PRO A 99 -5.31 8.58 -13.40
N PRO A 100 -6.41 8.42 -12.67
CA PRO A 100 -6.62 9.17 -11.43
C PRO A 100 -5.46 8.91 -10.45
N THR A 101 -5.05 9.97 -9.76
CA THR A 101 -3.99 9.86 -8.76
C THR A 101 -4.50 9.10 -7.54
N VAL A 102 -3.65 8.28 -6.94
CA VAL A 102 -3.98 7.46 -5.75
C VAL A 102 -4.50 8.31 -4.59
N VAL A 103 -3.94 9.52 -4.41
CA VAL A 103 -4.41 10.50 -3.43
C VAL A 103 -4.80 11.78 -4.16
N PRO A 104 -6.05 12.25 -4.07
CA PRO A 104 -6.46 13.50 -4.70
C PRO A 104 -5.77 14.71 -4.06
N ARG A 105 -5.57 15.77 -4.84
CA ARG A 105 -4.77 16.93 -4.43
C ARG A 105 -5.24 17.59 -3.12
N HIS A 106 -6.54 17.63 -2.85
CA HIS A 106 -7.10 18.25 -1.65
C HIS A 106 -6.81 17.46 -0.36
N ARG A 107 -6.37 16.19 -0.47
CA ARG A 107 -5.94 15.32 0.64
C ARG A 107 -4.42 15.21 0.76
N ARG A 108 -3.65 16.05 0.06
CA ARG A 108 -2.19 16.07 0.16
C ARG A 108 -1.78 17.26 1.01
N TYR A 109 -1.09 17.01 2.07
CA TYR A 109 -0.62 17.98 3.05
C TYR A 109 0.90 18.06 2.99
N GLU A 110 1.43 19.23 3.22
CA GLU A 110 2.86 19.50 3.19
C GLU A 110 3.32 19.91 4.59
N VAL A 111 4.53 19.45 4.94
CA VAL A 111 5.19 19.86 6.19
C VAL A 111 6.58 20.41 5.88
N PRO A 112 6.98 21.55 6.47
CA PRO A 112 8.32 22.08 6.33
C PRO A 112 9.32 21.14 7.00
N GLU A 113 10.18 20.55 6.20
CA GLU A 113 11.30 19.71 6.59
C GLU A 113 12.19 19.44 5.38
N ARG A 114 13.43 19.00 5.59
CA ARG A 114 14.29 18.52 4.51
C ARG A 114 15.36 17.58 5.02
N VAL A 115 15.39 16.38 4.49
CA VAL A 115 16.52 15.47 4.52
C VAL A 115 17.21 15.53 3.15
N ASP A 116 18.53 15.49 3.10
CA ASP A 116 19.29 15.46 1.86
C ASP A 116 19.65 14.04 1.42
N GLU A 117 20.34 13.92 0.29
CA GLU A 117 20.73 12.63 -0.30
C GLU A 117 21.76 11.84 0.53
N ARG A 118 22.27 12.41 1.61
CA ARG A 118 23.21 11.76 2.55
C ARG A 118 22.54 11.38 3.85
N GLY A 119 21.24 11.71 4.00
CA GLY A 119 20.50 11.49 5.22
C GLY A 119 20.67 12.58 6.26
N ASP A 120 21.34 13.70 5.93
CA ASP A 120 21.47 14.81 6.85
C ASP A 120 20.20 15.70 6.82
N ALA A 121 19.70 16.06 8.00
CA ALA A 121 18.56 16.97 8.12
C ALA A 121 19.01 18.42 7.87
N SER A 122 18.87 18.89 6.62
CA SER A 122 19.20 20.27 6.24
C SER A 122 18.15 21.29 6.71
N THR A 123 16.90 20.85 6.90
CA THR A 123 15.83 21.60 7.56
C THR A 123 15.16 20.71 8.59
N PRO A 124 15.15 21.10 9.87
CA PRO A 124 14.45 20.35 10.91
C PRO A 124 12.96 20.27 10.61
N LEU A 125 12.31 19.19 11.08
CA LEU A 125 10.86 19.03 10.97
C LEU A 125 10.14 20.12 11.80
N ASP A 126 9.23 20.83 11.17
CA ASP A 126 8.31 21.75 11.85
C ASP A 126 7.15 20.96 12.50
N GLU A 127 7.33 20.62 13.77
CA GLU A 127 6.31 19.88 14.52
C GLU A 127 5.00 20.65 14.72
N ALA A 128 5.02 21.99 14.71
CA ALA A 128 3.80 22.78 14.81
C ALA A 128 2.97 22.62 13.53
N ALA A 129 3.62 22.69 12.38
CA ALA A 129 2.97 22.42 11.10
C ALA A 129 2.40 20.99 11.02
N VAL A 130 3.08 19.99 11.60
CA VAL A 130 2.55 18.62 11.67
C VAL A 130 1.27 18.57 12.53
N ARG A 131 1.21 19.26 13.67
CA ARG A 131 0.00 19.33 14.51
C ARG A 131 -1.15 20.04 13.80
N ASP A 132 -0.86 21.09 13.03
CA ASP A 132 -1.87 21.76 12.20
C ASP A 132 -2.41 20.81 11.12
N VAL A 133 -1.55 19.98 10.53
CA VAL A 133 -1.97 18.94 9.59
C VAL A 133 -2.82 17.90 10.30
N ALA A 134 -2.44 17.44 11.52
CA ALA A 134 -3.23 16.50 12.30
C ALA A 134 -4.66 17.01 12.57
N ALA A 135 -4.81 18.28 12.98
CA ALA A 135 -6.11 18.90 13.20
C ALA A 135 -6.96 18.95 11.91
N ARG A 136 -6.33 19.17 10.76
CA ARG A 136 -7.02 19.16 9.45
C ARG A 136 -7.41 17.74 9.03
N LEU A 137 -6.57 16.74 9.32
CA LEU A 137 -6.85 15.34 9.06
C LEU A 137 -8.02 14.83 9.90
N ALA A 138 -8.06 15.20 11.19
CA ALA A 138 -9.18 14.87 12.08
C ALA A 138 -10.53 15.45 11.62
N ALA A 139 -10.50 16.57 10.88
CA ALA A 139 -11.69 17.19 10.31
C ALA A 139 -12.02 16.69 8.88
N ALA A 140 -11.14 15.91 8.29
CA ALA A 140 -11.30 15.36 6.95
C ALA A 140 -11.91 13.95 7.00
N ASP A 141 -12.64 13.60 5.95
CA ASP A 141 -13.18 12.23 5.77
C ASP A 141 -12.08 11.33 5.20
N VAL A 142 -11.10 10.97 6.05
CA VAL A 142 -10.00 10.05 5.72
C VAL A 142 -9.86 8.99 6.79
N SER A 143 -9.56 7.77 6.36
CA SER A 143 -9.42 6.61 7.25
C SER A 143 -7.97 6.12 7.32
N SER A 144 -7.08 6.69 6.51
CA SER A 144 -5.66 6.32 6.46
C SER A 144 -4.80 7.52 6.12
N VAL A 145 -3.56 7.53 6.62
CA VAL A 145 -2.57 8.55 6.29
C VAL A 145 -1.28 7.89 5.83
N ALA A 146 -0.86 8.21 4.62
CA ALA A 146 0.47 7.86 4.11
C ALA A 146 1.43 9.02 4.41
N VAL A 147 2.57 8.72 5.00
CA VAL A 147 3.67 9.68 5.18
C VAL A 147 4.76 9.32 4.19
N SER A 148 5.17 10.26 3.36
CA SER A 148 6.24 10.06 2.37
C SER A 148 7.04 11.35 2.23
N LEU A 149 8.17 11.40 2.92
CA LEU A 149 9.09 12.52 2.92
C LEU A 149 10.28 12.24 2.01
N LEU A 150 10.90 13.30 1.51
CA LEU A 150 12.06 13.16 0.63
C LEU A 150 13.24 12.54 1.38
N PHE A 151 13.91 11.61 0.70
CA PHE A 151 15.08 10.89 1.22
C PHE A 151 14.85 10.14 2.53
N SER A 152 13.61 9.82 2.88
CA SER A 152 13.28 9.04 4.08
C SER A 152 13.88 7.63 4.07
N TYR A 153 14.22 7.09 2.91
CA TYR A 153 14.94 5.82 2.78
C TYR A 153 16.39 5.88 3.27
N GLU A 154 17.01 7.08 3.31
CA GLU A 154 18.33 7.31 3.93
C GLU A 154 18.18 7.61 5.44
N ASN A 155 17.17 8.42 5.81
CA ASN A 155 16.92 8.80 7.19
C ASN A 155 15.42 9.02 7.43
N ASP A 156 14.79 8.08 8.10
CA ASP A 156 13.36 8.06 8.39
C ASP A 156 12.97 8.78 9.70
N ALA A 157 13.90 9.48 10.36
CA ALA A 157 13.66 10.11 11.65
C ALA A 157 12.47 11.11 11.61
N HIS A 158 12.36 11.90 10.54
CA HIS A 158 11.24 12.83 10.37
C HIS A 158 9.91 12.09 10.15
N GLU A 159 9.87 11.04 9.32
CA GLU A 159 8.65 10.24 9.14
C GLU A 159 8.20 9.59 10.43
N ARG A 160 9.12 9.00 11.19
CA ARG A 160 8.81 8.44 12.52
C ARG A 160 8.27 9.50 13.47
N ARG A 161 8.81 10.71 13.41
CA ARG A 161 8.34 11.81 14.26
C ARG A 161 6.96 12.31 13.84
N VAL A 162 6.71 12.47 12.53
CA VAL A 162 5.38 12.79 11.98
C VAL A 162 4.37 11.76 12.45
N ARG A 163 4.66 10.48 12.28
CA ARG A 163 3.81 9.38 12.73
C ARG A 163 3.47 9.48 14.22
N ALA A 164 4.48 9.67 15.08
CA ALA A 164 4.27 9.77 16.53
C ALA A 164 3.38 10.96 16.91
N ILE A 165 3.49 12.10 16.21
CA ILE A 165 2.62 13.25 16.44
C ILE A 165 1.20 12.93 15.98
N LEU A 166 1.00 12.40 14.78
CA LEU A 166 -0.32 12.05 14.27
C LEU A 166 -1.04 11.04 15.17
N GLU A 167 -0.33 10.00 15.65
CA GLU A 167 -0.89 8.99 16.57
C GLU A 167 -1.22 9.57 17.98
N SER A 168 -0.59 10.68 18.36
CA SER A 168 -0.88 11.33 19.66
C SER A 168 -2.04 12.33 19.62
N GLU A 169 -2.37 12.83 18.42
CA GLU A 169 -3.42 13.86 18.23
C GLU A 169 -4.76 13.25 17.74
N GLY A 170 -4.79 12.00 17.29
CA GLY A 170 -5.97 11.33 16.76
C GLY A 170 -5.99 9.86 16.85
#